data_d46f6602fca6f767004e4f7da2da36f5
#
_entry.id   d46f6602fca6f767004e4f7da2da36f5
#
_cell.length_a   1.000
_cell.length_b   1.000
_cell.length_c   1.000
_cell.angle_alpha   90.00
_cell.angle_beta   90.00
_cell.angle_gamma   90.00
#
_symmetry.space_group_name_H-M   'P 1'
#
loop_
_entity.id
_entity.type
_entity.pdbx_description
1 polymer ?
#
loop_
_entity_poly.entity_id
_entity_poly.type
_entity_poly.pdbx_seq_one_letter_code
_entity_poly.pdbx_strand_id
1 'polypeptide(L)'
;MTRAMATIPYYDAEAVARATPMPALIAALLRAFASGDYHAPSRLAADMGGASLLVMPAWKGHARVGTKIVTVDPRARPSIQSTYILSDRASGRPIAAIDGAMLTRRRTAAASVLAASRLARPASATLFVIGTGALNAPIVEAYTSAFELKQILVWGRDADKAEAAARAARAQGYPAAAIATVEAGLAAADIVSAATLAVAPLIAGSALRPGMHIDLIGAFRPEMCEADAETFARARVFVDTHQGAMDEAGDLLQAIAAGAIAAAAIEADLAALCSGAHPGRGEDDAAITLFKSVGTAIEDLAAAELVVGNVAP
;
A
#
# COMPACT_ATOMS: atom_id res chain seq x y z
N MET A 1 -43.51 2.37 -20.75
CA MET A 1 -43.15 2.87 -19.41
C MET A 1 -41.65 3.06 -19.40
N THR A 2 -41.17 4.28 -19.53
CA THR A 2 -39.73 4.63 -19.49
C THR A 2 -39.26 4.45 -18.02
N ARG A 3 -38.49 3.40 -17.78
CA ARG A 3 -37.92 3.15 -16.44
C ARG A 3 -36.89 4.27 -16.18
N ALA A 4 -37.13 5.12 -15.20
CA ALA A 4 -36.20 6.14 -14.79
C ALA A 4 -34.84 5.47 -14.59
N MET A 5 -33.81 5.97 -15.28
CA MET A 5 -32.44 5.51 -15.06
C MET A 5 -32.06 5.93 -13.62
N ALA A 6 -31.82 4.93 -12.76
CA ALA A 6 -31.34 5.19 -11.42
C ALA A 6 -29.93 5.85 -11.56
N THR A 7 -29.78 7.03 -11.02
CA THR A 7 -28.48 7.71 -10.92
C THR A 7 -27.54 6.87 -10.08
N ILE A 8 -26.34 6.62 -10.60
CA ILE A 8 -25.28 5.92 -9.86
C ILE A 8 -24.71 6.94 -8.86
N PRO A 9 -24.72 6.69 -7.55
CA PRO A 9 -24.13 7.59 -6.58
C PRO A 9 -22.61 7.70 -6.80
N TYR A 10 -22.08 8.92 -6.70
CA TYR A 10 -20.66 9.19 -6.72
C TYR A 10 -20.18 9.55 -5.32
N TYR A 11 -19.18 8.81 -4.84
CA TYR A 11 -18.50 9.08 -3.56
C TYR A 11 -17.18 9.80 -3.86
N ASP A 12 -17.11 11.08 -3.54
CA ASP A 12 -15.93 11.92 -3.70
C ASP A 12 -14.83 11.56 -2.69
N ALA A 13 -13.68 12.22 -2.82
CA ALA A 13 -12.50 11.96 -1.97
C ALA A 13 -12.80 12.14 -0.47
N GLU A 14 -13.62 13.13 -0.12
CA GLU A 14 -13.99 13.40 1.28
C GLU A 14 -14.92 12.30 1.84
N ALA A 15 -15.92 11.90 1.07
CA ALA A 15 -16.80 10.78 1.43
C ALA A 15 -16.02 9.47 1.59
N VAL A 16 -15.09 9.18 0.69
CA VAL A 16 -14.20 8.01 0.81
C VAL A 16 -13.36 8.06 2.07
N ALA A 17 -12.73 9.21 2.38
CA ALA A 17 -11.90 9.35 3.58
C ALA A 17 -12.73 9.12 4.86
N ARG A 18 -13.93 9.70 4.95
CA ARG A 18 -14.84 9.51 6.10
C ARG A 18 -15.32 8.06 6.22
N ALA A 19 -15.61 7.40 5.10
CA ALA A 19 -16.16 6.05 5.08
C ALA A 19 -15.13 4.95 5.36
N THR A 20 -13.83 5.27 5.31
CA THR A 20 -12.73 4.32 5.48
C THR A 20 -11.83 4.65 6.69
N PRO A 21 -12.34 4.70 7.95
CA PRO A 21 -11.47 4.82 9.12
C PRO A 21 -10.43 3.69 9.11
N MET A 22 -9.15 4.00 9.41
CA MET A 22 -8.05 3.03 9.26
C MET A 22 -8.28 1.70 9.97
N PRO A 23 -8.74 1.64 11.24
CA PRO A 23 -8.99 0.36 11.89
C PRO A 23 -10.05 -0.49 11.17
N ALA A 24 -11.12 0.14 10.67
CA ALA A 24 -12.19 -0.56 9.93
C ALA A 24 -11.69 -1.05 8.56
N LEU A 25 -10.87 -0.25 7.87
CA LEU A 25 -10.30 -0.60 6.58
C LEU A 25 -9.28 -1.74 6.71
N ILE A 26 -8.38 -1.68 7.69
CA ILE A 26 -7.42 -2.78 7.99
C ILE A 26 -8.18 -4.08 8.27
N ALA A 27 -9.25 -4.02 9.07
CA ALA A 27 -10.09 -5.18 9.35
C ALA A 27 -10.85 -5.70 8.11
N ALA A 28 -11.26 -4.80 7.19
CA ALA A 28 -11.89 -5.19 5.93
C ALA A 28 -10.89 -5.91 5.00
N LEU A 29 -9.68 -5.39 4.88
CA LEU A 29 -8.60 -6.03 4.12
C LEU A 29 -8.21 -7.39 4.72
N LEU A 30 -8.06 -7.48 6.04
CA LEU A 30 -7.80 -8.75 6.71
C LEU A 30 -8.84 -9.82 6.34
N ARG A 31 -10.13 -9.48 6.41
CA ARG A 31 -11.20 -10.41 6.02
C ARG A 31 -11.16 -10.77 4.54
N ALA A 32 -10.85 -9.82 3.67
CA ALA A 32 -10.79 -10.05 2.23
C ALA A 32 -9.67 -11.04 1.88
N PHE A 33 -8.46 -10.83 2.39
CA PHE A 33 -7.33 -11.74 2.12
C PHE A 33 -7.48 -13.10 2.81
N ALA A 34 -8.03 -13.15 4.03
CA ALA A 34 -8.20 -14.38 4.77
C ALA A 34 -9.30 -15.30 4.21
N SER A 35 -10.31 -14.74 3.53
CA SER A 35 -11.50 -15.51 3.11
C SER A 35 -11.25 -16.42 1.90
N GLY A 36 -10.29 -16.09 1.04
CA GLY A 36 -10.11 -16.75 -0.25
C GLY A 36 -11.19 -16.47 -1.31
N ASP A 37 -12.22 -15.67 -0.98
CA ASP A 37 -13.36 -15.40 -1.87
C ASP A 37 -13.11 -14.25 -2.86
N TYR A 38 -12.06 -13.46 -2.62
CA TYR A 38 -11.70 -12.33 -3.47
C TYR A 38 -10.71 -12.76 -4.54
N HIS A 39 -10.98 -12.37 -5.77
CA HIS A 39 -10.17 -12.72 -6.92
C HIS A 39 -9.83 -11.48 -7.72
N ALA A 40 -8.58 -11.35 -8.12
CA ALA A 40 -8.11 -10.30 -9.01
C ALA A 40 -7.10 -10.90 -10.00
N PRO A 41 -7.31 -10.78 -11.30
CA PRO A 41 -6.29 -11.08 -12.29
C PRO A 41 -5.23 -9.97 -12.30
N SER A 42 -4.11 -10.20 -12.98
CA SER A 42 -3.14 -9.14 -13.28
C SER A 42 -3.84 -7.95 -13.94
N ARG A 43 -3.37 -6.75 -13.60
CA ARG A 43 -3.93 -5.53 -14.19
C ARG A 43 -3.67 -5.49 -15.70
N LEU A 44 -4.65 -4.99 -16.46
CA LEU A 44 -4.43 -4.64 -17.86
C LEU A 44 -3.72 -3.28 -17.91
N ALA A 45 -2.63 -3.20 -18.66
CA ALA A 45 -1.95 -1.97 -18.97
C ALA A 45 -1.97 -1.74 -20.49
N ALA A 46 -2.45 -0.58 -20.94
CA ALA A 46 -2.45 -0.18 -22.33
C ALA A 46 -1.66 1.12 -22.51
N ASP A 47 -0.71 1.11 -23.47
CA ASP A 47 0.01 2.33 -23.87
C ASP A 47 -0.90 3.19 -24.77
N MET A 48 -0.98 4.48 -24.44
CA MET A 48 -1.76 5.48 -25.17
C MET A 48 -0.87 6.54 -25.85
N GLY A 49 0.37 6.17 -26.19
CA GLY A 49 1.31 7.10 -26.81
C GLY A 49 1.89 8.14 -25.83
N GLY A 50 2.59 7.66 -24.81
CA GLY A 50 3.23 8.46 -23.77
C GLY A 50 2.34 8.73 -22.54
N ALA A 51 1.16 8.14 -22.51
CA ALA A 51 0.28 7.98 -21.37
C ALA A 51 -0.10 6.51 -21.23
N SER A 52 -0.64 6.09 -20.09
CA SER A 52 -1.06 4.71 -19.85
C SER A 52 -2.47 4.65 -19.30
N LEU A 53 -3.24 3.66 -19.74
CA LEU A 53 -4.51 3.25 -19.14
C LEU A 53 -4.29 1.95 -18.40
N LEU A 54 -4.63 1.93 -17.09
CA LEU A 54 -4.64 0.72 -16.29
C LEU A 54 -6.07 0.35 -15.94
N VAL A 55 -6.42 -0.93 -16.07
CA VAL A 55 -7.72 -1.48 -15.66
C VAL A 55 -7.47 -2.62 -14.67
N MET A 56 -8.01 -2.47 -13.47
CA MET A 56 -7.78 -3.37 -12.35
C MET A 56 -9.11 -3.95 -11.86
N PRO A 57 -9.57 -5.07 -12.43
CA PRO A 57 -10.80 -5.73 -12.00
C PRO A 57 -10.58 -6.63 -10.79
N ALA A 58 -11.62 -6.75 -9.94
CA ALA A 58 -11.70 -7.76 -8.90
C ALA A 58 -13.15 -8.19 -8.68
N TRP A 59 -13.36 -9.39 -8.15
CA TRP A 59 -14.69 -9.86 -7.76
C TRP A 59 -14.64 -10.68 -6.48
N LYS A 60 -15.78 -10.73 -5.79
CA LYS A 60 -15.98 -11.52 -4.57
C LYS A 60 -17.11 -12.50 -4.79
N GLY A 61 -16.77 -13.80 -4.81
CA GLY A 61 -17.76 -14.87 -5.03
C GLY A 61 -18.75 -14.52 -6.14
N HIS A 62 -20.05 -14.58 -5.84
CA HIS A 62 -21.13 -14.16 -6.74
C HIS A 62 -21.73 -12.79 -6.38
N ALA A 63 -21.20 -12.09 -5.38
CA ALA A 63 -21.84 -10.90 -4.79
C ALA A 63 -21.43 -9.60 -5.47
N ARG A 64 -20.14 -9.36 -5.63
CA ARG A 64 -19.61 -8.07 -6.09
C ARG A 64 -18.58 -8.22 -7.20
N VAL A 65 -18.55 -7.25 -8.08
CA VAL A 65 -17.46 -7.01 -9.02
C VAL A 65 -17.14 -5.52 -9.01
N GLY A 66 -15.85 -5.21 -9.04
CA GLY A 66 -15.41 -3.83 -9.09
C GLY A 66 -14.24 -3.68 -10.04
N THR A 67 -14.09 -2.48 -10.56
CA THR A 67 -13.01 -2.16 -11.50
C THR A 67 -12.48 -0.76 -11.23
N LYS A 68 -11.17 -0.67 -10.96
CA LYS A 68 -10.47 0.61 -10.95
C LYS A 68 -9.95 0.90 -12.36
N ILE A 69 -10.25 2.09 -12.85
CA ILE A 69 -9.73 2.64 -14.11
C ILE A 69 -8.78 3.76 -13.73
N VAL A 70 -7.53 3.69 -14.20
CA VAL A 70 -6.47 4.66 -13.90
C VAL A 70 -5.89 5.18 -15.20
N THR A 71 -5.81 6.50 -15.35
CA THR A 71 -5.02 7.15 -16.39
C THR A 71 -3.75 7.73 -15.79
N VAL A 72 -2.62 7.43 -16.40
CA VAL A 72 -1.31 7.99 -16.04
C VAL A 72 -0.80 8.77 -17.23
N ASP A 73 -0.83 10.11 -17.16
CA ASP A 73 -0.28 11.01 -18.19
C ASP A 73 0.69 11.99 -17.53
N PRO A 74 2.01 11.88 -17.80
CA PRO A 74 3.01 12.79 -17.23
C PRO A 74 2.78 14.27 -17.56
N ARG A 75 2.02 14.57 -18.62
CA ARG A 75 1.68 15.93 -19.06
C ARG A 75 0.49 16.52 -18.30
N ALA A 76 -0.36 15.68 -17.70
CA ALA A 76 -1.54 16.11 -16.97
C ALA A 76 -1.19 16.59 -15.54
N ARG A 77 -2.10 17.36 -14.97
CA ARG A 77 -2.06 17.77 -13.55
C ARG A 77 -3.45 17.61 -12.91
N PRO A 78 -3.62 16.66 -12.00
CA PRO A 78 -2.65 15.64 -11.55
C PRO A 78 -2.31 14.62 -12.65
N SER A 79 -1.09 14.07 -12.62
CA SER A 79 -0.59 13.12 -13.62
C SER A 79 -1.24 11.73 -13.52
N ILE A 80 -1.86 11.42 -12.39
CA ILE A 80 -2.57 10.16 -12.16
C ILE A 80 -3.99 10.51 -11.73
N GLN A 81 -4.97 9.98 -12.46
CA GLN A 81 -6.38 10.07 -12.11
C GLN A 81 -7.00 8.68 -12.12
N SER A 82 -7.95 8.44 -11.22
CA SER A 82 -8.60 7.14 -11.18
C SER A 82 -10.04 7.24 -10.67
N THR A 83 -10.86 6.34 -11.20
CA THR A 83 -12.23 6.12 -10.76
C THR A 83 -12.42 4.63 -10.47
N TYR A 84 -13.16 4.30 -9.43
CA TYR A 84 -13.55 2.95 -9.12
C TYR A 84 -15.05 2.77 -9.37
N ILE A 85 -15.44 1.73 -10.08
CA ILE A 85 -16.85 1.33 -10.29
C ILE A 85 -17.11 0.05 -9.55
N LEU A 86 -18.04 0.08 -8.59
CA LEU A 86 -18.56 -1.10 -7.90
C LEU A 86 -19.87 -1.51 -8.53
N SER A 87 -20.05 -2.80 -8.79
CA SER A 87 -21.28 -3.37 -9.38
C SER A 87 -21.75 -4.60 -8.61
N ASP A 88 -23.04 -4.84 -8.67
CA ASP A 88 -23.64 -6.11 -8.28
C ASP A 88 -23.31 -7.18 -9.33
N ARG A 89 -22.67 -8.26 -8.92
CA ARG A 89 -22.20 -9.27 -9.87
C ARG A 89 -23.32 -10.07 -10.52
N ALA A 90 -24.39 -10.33 -9.79
CA ALA A 90 -25.50 -11.16 -10.29
C ALA A 90 -26.31 -10.45 -11.39
N SER A 91 -26.53 -9.15 -11.23
CA SER A 91 -27.31 -8.34 -12.18
C SER A 91 -26.46 -7.54 -13.17
N GLY A 92 -25.14 -7.41 -12.91
CA GLY A 92 -24.24 -6.55 -13.67
C GLY A 92 -24.48 -5.05 -13.44
N ARG A 93 -25.39 -4.65 -12.55
CA ARG A 93 -25.79 -3.25 -12.36
C ARG A 93 -24.74 -2.50 -11.56
N PRO A 94 -24.30 -1.31 -12.00
CA PRO A 94 -23.45 -0.43 -11.20
C PRO A 94 -24.18 -0.02 -9.91
N ILE A 95 -23.44 -0.07 -8.78
CA ILE A 95 -23.90 0.31 -7.44
C ILE A 95 -23.38 1.71 -7.09
N ALA A 96 -22.10 1.96 -7.38
CA ALA A 96 -21.41 3.19 -7.03
C ALA A 96 -20.26 3.50 -7.99
N ALA A 97 -20.01 4.79 -8.16
CA ALA A 97 -18.75 5.33 -8.65
C ALA A 97 -18.03 6.01 -7.46
N ILE A 98 -16.72 5.78 -7.33
CA ILE A 98 -15.94 6.16 -6.14
C ILE A 98 -14.66 6.85 -6.60
N ASP A 99 -14.22 7.90 -5.88
CA ASP A 99 -12.92 8.52 -6.10
C ASP A 99 -11.79 7.49 -5.91
N GLY A 100 -11.19 7.08 -7.03
CA GLY A 100 -10.17 6.04 -7.03
C GLY A 100 -8.84 6.49 -6.44
N ALA A 101 -8.55 7.79 -6.47
CA ALA A 101 -7.30 8.32 -5.93
C ALA A 101 -7.29 8.25 -4.40
N MET A 102 -8.35 8.69 -3.74
CA MET A 102 -8.47 8.59 -2.28
C MET A 102 -8.58 7.13 -1.86
N LEU A 103 -9.39 6.32 -2.57
CA LEU A 103 -9.51 4.88 -2.33
C LEU A 103 -8.12 4.22 -2.33
N THR A 104 -7.31 4.48 -3.36
CA THR A 104 -5.95 3.94 -3.49
C THR A 104 -5.06 4.37 -2.32
N ARG A 105 -5.06 5.65 -1.96
CA ARG A 105 -4.23 6.16 -0.85
C ARG A 105 -4.57 5.45 0.47
N ARG A 106 -5.85 5.34 0.77
CA ARG A 106 -6.35 4.74 2.01
C ARG A 106 -6.03 3.24 2.07
N ARG A 107 -6.40 2.46 1.01
CA ARG A 107 -6.19 1.01 1.01
C ARG A 107 -4.72 0.63 0.99
N THR A 108 -3.85 1.42 0.34
CA THR A 108 -2.40 1.17 0.31
C THR A 108 -1.79 1.28 1.71
N ALA A 109 -2.07 2.38 2.43
CA ALA A 109 -1.61 2.54 3.80
C ALA A 109 -2.16 1.46 4.74
N ALA A 110 -3.42 1.05 4.56
CA ALA A 110 -4.03 -0.01 5.35
C ALA A 110 -3.40 -1.39 5.07
N ALA A 111 -3.04 -1.70 3.81
CA ALA A 111 -2.36 -2.94 3.45
C ALA A 111 -0.95 -3.03 4.05
N SER A 112 -0.19 -1.92 4.02
CA SER A 112 1.12 -1.81 4.69
C SER A 112 1.03 -2.13 6.18
N VAL A 113 0.07 -1.52 6.87
CA VAL A 113 -0.11 -1.76 8.31
C VAL A 113 -0.65 -3.15 8.60
N LEU A 114 -1.52 -3.69 7.76
CA LEU A 114 -1.98 -5.07 7.87
C LEU A 114 -0.80 -6.05 7.80
N ALA A 115 0.12 -5.88 6.85
CA ALA A 115 1.36 -6.66 6.77
C ALA A 115 2.25 -6.42 8.00
N ALA A 116 2.50 -5.16 8.37
CA ALA A 116 3.33 -4.79 9.51
C ALA A 116 2.80 -5.39 10.83
N SER A 117 1.47 -5.51 11.00
CA SER A 117 0.87 -6.14 12.19
C SER A 117 1.23 -7.63 12.35
N ARG A 118 1.72 -8.29 11.28
CA ARG A 118 2.19 -9.67 11.26
C ARG A 118 3.71 -9.79 11.21
N LEU A 119 4.39 -8.71 10.79
CA LEU A 119 5.80 -8.72 10.43
C LEU A 119 6.68 -7.83 11.31
N ALA A 120 6.16 -6.72 11.83
CA ALA A 120 6.89 -5.88 12.77
C ALA A 120 6.85 -6.46 14.19
N ARG A 121 7.78 -6.05 15.05
CA ARG A 121 7.73 -6.36 16.47
C ARG A 121 6.56 -5.61 17.13
N PRO A 122 5.78 -6.23 18.00
CA PRO A 122 4.67 -5.54 18.67
C PRO A 122 5.11 -4.29 19.46
N ALA A 123 6.35 -4.29 19.98
CA ALA A 123 6.93 -3.18 20.73
C ALA A 123 7.59 -2.11 19.84
N SER A 124 7.41 -2.16 18.52
CA SER A 124 7.94 -1.13 17.61
C SER A 124 7.36 0.23 17.95
N ALA A 125 8.23 1.22 18.21
CA ALA A 125 7.84 2.53 18.71
C ALA A 125 8.31 3.70 17.83
N THR A 126 9.21 3.44 16.89
CA THR A 126 9.72 4.47 15.95
C THR A 126 9.39 4.09 14.52
N LEU A 127 8.56 4.92 13.88
CA LEU A 127 8.25 4.83 12.44
C LEU A 127 9.13 5.83 11.67
N PHE A 128 9.77 5.38 10.61
CA PHE A 128 10.45 6.23 9.64
C PHE A 128 9.74 6.17 8.30
N VAL A 129 9.20 7.31 7.84
CA VAL A 129 8.51 7.45 6.54
C VAL A 129 9.44 8.10 5.55
N ILE A 130 9.77 7.39 4.48
CA ILE A 130 10.56 7.88 3.34
C ILE A 130 9.59 8.26 2.21
N GLY A 131 9.43 9.56 2.00
CA GLY A 131 8.52 10.13 1.01
C GLY A 131 7.55 11.15 1.60
N THR A 132 7.36 12.26 0.89
CA THR A 132 6.49 13.38 1.26
C THR A 132 5.30 13.53 0.28
N GLY A 133 5.00 12.45 -0.45
CA GLY A 133 3.92 12.40 -1.42
C GLY A 133 2.54 12.16 -0.79
N ALA A 134 1.57 11.87 -1.64
CA ALA A 134 0.16 11.70 -1.26
C ALA A 134 -0.11 10.53 -0.29
N LEU A 135 0.83 9.59 -0.15
CA LEU A 135 0.74 8.47 0.78
C LEU A 135 1.26 8.79 2.18
N ASN A 136 2.03 9.87 2.38
CA ASN A 136 2.63 10.18 3.67
C ASN A 136 1.60 10.26 4.80
N ALA A 137 0.61 11.13 4.68
CA ALA A 137 -0.40 11.31 5.73
C ALA A 137 -1.24 10.03 5.99
N PRO A 138 -1.75 9.31 4.97
CA PRO A 138 -2.41 8.01 5.18
C PRO A 138 -1.53 6.96 5.86
N ILE A 139 -0.22 6.88 5.54
CA ILE A 139 0.73 5.97 6.18
C ILE A 139 0.86 6.31 7.67
N VAL A 140 1.11 7.58 8.00
CA VAL A 140 1.19 8.04 9.41
C VAL A 140 -0.08 7.68 10.17
N GLU A 141 -1.26 7.99 9.62
CA GLU A 141 -2.55 7.67 10.23
C GLU A 141 -2.73 6.16 10.44
N ALA A 142 -2.40 5.35 9.44
CA ALA A 142 -2.55 3.91 9.50
C ALA A 142 -1.64 3.27 10.55
N TYR A 143 -0.34 3.62 10.54
CA TYR A 143 0.61 3.08 11.52
C TYR A 143 0.28 3.50 12.95
N THR A 144 -0.13 4.75 13.17
CA THR A 144 -0.54 5.23 14.51
C THR A 144 -1.84 4.60 15.00
N SER A 145 -2.67 4.08 14.10
CA SER A 145 -3.89 3.34 14.49
C SER A 145 -3.62 1.91 14.99
N ALA A 146 -2.43 1.36 14.75
CA ALA A 146 -2.08 -0.03 15.04
C ALA A 146 -0.86 -0.19 15.98
N PHE A 147 0.00 0.82 16.10
CA PHE A 147 1.21 0.80 16.92
C PHE A 147 1.24 1.98 17.89
N GLU A 148 1.77 1.75 19.09
CA GLU A 148 2.00 2.80 20.10
C GLU A 148 3.29 3.60 19.75
N LEU A 149 3.25 4.38 18.68
CA LEU A 149 4.40 5.10 18.20
C LEU A 149 4.78 6.26 19.13
N LYS A 150 6.02 6.26 19.58
CA LYS A 150 6.63 7.35 20.37
C LYS A 150 7.32 8.39 19.50
N GLN A 151 7.69 8.00 18.28
CA GLN A 151 8.38 8.88 17.33
C GLN A 151 8.00 8.52 15.89
N ILE A 152 7.79 9.55 15.07
CA ILE A 152 7.61 9.44 13.63
C ILE A 152 8.65 10.34 12.97
N LEU A 153 9.52 9.76 12.17
CA LEU A 153 10.53 10.48 11.40
C LEU A 153 10.06 10.58 9.95
N VAL A 154 10.19 11.73 9.33
CA VAL A 154 9.80 11.96 7.93
C VAL A 154 10.99 12.47 7.16
N TRP A 155 11.31 11.81 6.07
CA TRP A 155 12.34 12.23 5.14
C TRP A 155 11.80 12.40 3.72
N GLY A 156 12.33 13.38 3.01
CA GLY A 156 12.12 13.59 1.58
C GLY A 156 13.28 14.34 0.98
N ARG A 157 13.48 14.23 -0.35
CA ARG A 157 14.53 14.95 -1.10
C ARG A 157 14.46 16.48 -0.93
N ASP A 158 13.27 16.98 -0.64
CA ASP A 158 12.98 18.39 -0.37
C ASP A 158 12.71 18.49 1.14
N ALA A 159 13.62 19.15 1.86
CA ALA A 159 13.56 19.30 3.31
C ALA A 159 12.34 20.12 3.76
N ASP A 160 11.94 21.12 2.98
CA ASP A 160 10.77 21.93 3.31
C ASP A 160 9.48 21.12 3.22
N LYS A 161 9.37 20.22 2.25
CA LYS A 161 8.26 19.27 2.15
C LYS A 161 8.26 18.24 3.29
N ALA A 162 9.44 17.77 3.70
CA ALA A 162 9.56 16.87 4.85
C ALA A 162 9.10 17.57 6.14
N GLU A 163 9.52 18.80 6.37
CA GLU A 163 9.06 19.58 7.52
C GLU A 163 7.57 19.93 7.45
N ALA A 164 7.06 20.25 6.26
CA ALA A 164 5.62 20.49 6.08
C ALA A 164 4.78 19.23 6.40
N ALA A 165 5.23 18.05 5.98
CA ALA A 165 4.58 16.77 6.28
C ALA A 165 4.65 16.46 7.80
N ALA A 166 5.80 16.61 8.42
CA ALA A 166 5.96 16.43 9.86
C ALA A 166 5.09 17.40 10.67
N ARG A 167 5.00 18.66 10.24
CA ARG A 167 4.14 19.68 10.86
C ARG A 167 2.66 19.31 10.74
N ALA A 168 2.22 18.84 9.57
CA ALA A 168 0.86 18.38 9.36
C ALA A 168 0.50 17.20 10.27
N ALA A 169 1.43 16.26 10.47
CA ALA A 169 1.26 15.16 11.41
C ALA A 169 1.19 15.64 12.87
N ARG A 170 2.06 16.56 13.29
CA ARG A 170 1.99 17.17 14.64
C ARG A 170 0.68 17.91 14.89
N ALA A 171 0.12 18.58 13.89
CA ALA A 171 -1.17 19.25 14.00
C ALA A 171 -2.33 18.28 14.28
N GLN A 172 -2.16 17.00 13.97
CA GLN A 172 -3.08 15.92 14.30
C GLN A 172 -2.73 15.20 15.61
N GLY A 173 -1.75 15.69 16.36
CA GLY A 173 -1.32 15.14 17.65
C GLY A 173 -0.28 14.02 17.55
N TYR A 174 0.28 13.72 16.38
CA TYR A 174 1.29 12.68 16.21
C TYR A 174 2.70 13.20 16.54
N PRO A 175 3.58 12.39 17.18
CA PRO A 175 4.94 12.78 17.58
C PRO A 175 5.90 12.77 16.39
N ALA A 176 5.70 13.66 15.41
CA ALA A 176 6.43 13.66 14.13
C ALA A 176 7.51 14.73 14.05
N ALA A 177 8.65 14.39 13.42
CA ALA A 177 9.76 15.30 13.11
C ALA A 177 10.31 15.02 11.72
N ALA A 178 10.76 16.06 11.01
CA ALA A 178 11.55 15.87 9.81
C ALA A 178 12.99 15.48 10.20
N ILE A 179 13.64 14.67 9.35
CA ILE A 179 15.03 14.23 9.56
C ILE A 179 15.86 14.55 8.33
N ALA A 180 17.13 14.86 8.54
CA ALA A 180 18.00 15.41 7.50
C ALA A 180 18.47 14.36 6.49
N THR A 181 18.72 13.12 6.93
CA THR A 181 19.25 12.05 6.06
C THR A 181 18.53 10.73 6.28
N VAL A 182 18.56 9.86 5.26
CA VAL A 182 17.99 8.52 5.33
C VAL A 182 18.72 7.66 6.36
N GLU A 183 20.05 7.78 6.42
CA GLU A 183 20.89 7.01 7.35
C GLU A 183 20.53 7.30 8.81
N ALA A 184 20.31 8.57 9.15
CA ALA A 184 19.90 8.95 10.50
C ALA A 184 18.50 8.39 10.84
N GLY A 185 17.57 8.35 9.86
CA GLY A 185 16.26 7.73 10.00
C GLY A 185 16.37 6.23 10.21
N LEU A 186 17.16 5.52 9.39
CA LEU A 186 17.40 4.08 9.52
C LEU A 186 18.03 3.73 10.87
N ALA A 187 18.96 4.54 11.35
CA ALA A 187 19.60 4.30 12.65
C ALA A 187 18.61 4.36 13.84
N ALA A 188 17.51 5.07 13.73
CA ALA A 188 16.53 5.24 14.81
C ALA A 188 15.29 4.33 14.67
N ALA A 189 14.95 3.89 13.45
CA ALA A 189 13.67 3.26 13.14
C ALA A 189 13.53 1.82 13.63
N ASP A 190 12.35 1.45 14.11
CA ASP A 190 11.89 0.06 14.23
C ASP A 190 11.17 -0.38 12.97
N ILE A 191 10.38 0.54 12.39
CA ILE A 191 9.63 0.34 11.14
C ILE A 191 10.06 1.42 10.16
N VAL A 192 10.35 1.02 8.92
CA VAL A 192 10.63 1.91 7.79
C VAL A 192 9.53 1.70 6.76
N SER A 193 8.84 2.77 6.34
CA SER A 193 7.87 2.71 5.24
C SER A 193 8.28 3.67 4.14
N ALA A 194 8.61 3.13 2.96
CA ALA A 194 9.04 3.90 1.80
C ALA A 194 7.93 3.95 0.74
N ALA A 195 7.59 5.16 0.31
CA ALA A 195 6.56 5.43 -0.69
C ALA A 195 7.03 6.53 -1.65
N THR A 196 8.02 6.20 -2.47
CA THR A 196 8.68 7.14 -3.38
C THR A 196 8.58 6.71 -4.85
N LEU A 197 9.03 7.57 -5.74
CA LEU A 197 9.22 7.27 -7.16
C LEU A 197 10.72 7.14 -7.48
N ALA A 198 11.52 6.66 -6.53
CA ALA A 198 12.96 6.53 -6.69
C ALA A 198 13.30 5.48 -7.77
N VAL A 199 14.33 5.77 -8.56
CA VAL A 199 14.92 4.85 -9.54
C VAL A 199 16.33 4.42 -9.14
N ALA A 200 16.78 4.87 -7.97
CA ALA A 200 18.02 4.47 -7.32
C ALA A 200 17.74 4.21 -5.84
N PRO A 201 18.41 3.22 -5.22
CA PRO A 201 18.12 2.83 -3.85
C PRO A 201 18.33 3.99 -2.86
N LEU A 202 17.37 4.14 -1.95
CA LEU A 202 17.45 5.06 -0.81
C LEU A 202 17.81 4.30 0.48
N ILE A 203 17.39 3.04 0.58
CA ILE A 203 17.64 2.16 1.72
C ILE A 203 18.79 1.23 1.36
N ALA A 204 19.87 1.32 2.15
CA ALA A 204 21.02 0.44 2.06
C ALA A 204 20.88 -0.73 3.04
N GLY A 205 21.04 -1.96 2.55
CA GLY A 205 20.96 -3.16 3.36
C GLY A 205 21.97 -3.16 4.51
N SER A 206 23.16 -2.63 4.30
CA SER A 206 24.22 -2.49 5.32
C SER A 206 23.79 -1.64 6.54
N ALA A 207 22.80 -0.74 6.38
CA ALA A 207 22.30 0.09 7.47
C ALA A 207 21.18 -0.57 8.29
N LEU A 208 20.67 -1.72 7.84
CA LEU A 208 19.59 -2.42 8.54
C LEU A 208 20.08 -3.08 9.84
N ARG A 209 19.26 -2.98 10.87
CA ARG A 209 19.53 -3.56 12.20
C ARG A 209 18.60 -4.76 12.46
N PRO A 210 19.04 -5.73 13.28
CA PRO A 210 18.17 -6.81 13.71
C PRO A 210 16.84 -6.31 14.28
N GLY A 211 15.77 -6.99 13.93
CA GLY A 211 14.41 -6.70 14.41
C GLY A 211 13.64 -5.63 13.65
N MET A 212 14.25 -4.94 12.68
CA MET A 212 13.56 -3.95 11.85
C MET A 212 12.47 -4.60 10.97
N HIS A 213 11.46 -3.81 10.66
CA HIS A 213 10.48 -4.08 9.61
C HIS A 213 10.60 -3.03 8.52
N ILE A 214 10.69 -3.49 7.25
CA ILE A 214 10.82 -2.65 6.07
C ILE A 214 9.56 -2.84 5.21
N ASP A 215 8.86 -1.76 4.90
CA ASP A 215 7.66 -1.69 4.08
C ASP A 215 7.98 -0.86 2.82
N LEU A 216 7.98 -1.52 1.64
CA LEU A 216 8.33 -0.93 0.35
C LEU A 216 7.10 -0.85 -0.54
N ILE A 217 6.65 0.36 -0.83
CA ILE A 217 5.41 0.64 -1.57
C ILE A 217 5.70 1.21 -2.97
N GLY A 218 6.79 1.99 -3.10
CA GLY A 218 6.92 2.91 -4.22
C GLY A 218 7.39 2.29 -5.54
N ALA A 219 8.23 1.26 -5.51
CA ALA A 219 8.81 0.65 -6.72
C ALA A 219 7.84 -0.36 -7.35
N PHE A 220 6.84 0.13 -8.08
CA PHE A 220 5.80 -0.63 -8.76
C PHE A 220 5.99 -0.70 -10.30
N ARG A 221 7.19 -0.42 -10.78
CA ARG A 221 7.63 -0.61 -12.18
C ARG A 221 9.07 -1.12 -12.18
N PRO A 222 9.47 -1.92 -13.20
CA PRO A 222 10.78 -2.58 -13.22
C PRO A 222 12.00 -1.65 -13.06
N GLU A 223 11.91 -0.42 -13.53
CA GLU A 223 12.98 0.58 -13.43
C GLU A 223 13.07 1.31 -12.09
N MET A 224 12.07 1.15 -11.20
CA MET A 224 12.03 1.81 -9.90
C MET A 224 12.75 0.99 -8.85
N CYS A 225 13.36 1.69 -7.87
CA CYS A 225 14.12 1.04 -6.80
C CYS A 225 14.15 1.92 -5.54
N GLU A 226 13.62 1.44 -4.43
CA GLU A 226 13.66 2.11 -3.12
C GLU A 226 14.74 1.54 -2.20
N ALA A 227 15.06 0.24 -2.35
CA ALA A 227 16.03 -0.47 -1.53
C ALA A 227 17.01 -1.26 -2.41
N ASP A 228 18.25 -1.37 -1.96
CA ASP A 228 19.28 -2.12 -2.66
C ASP A 228 19.10 -3.65 -2.54
N ALA A 229 19.85 -4.39 -3.34
CA ALA A 229 19.79 -5.85 -3.35
C ALA A 229 20.20 -6.48 -2.01
N GLU A 230 21.11 -5.84 -1.26
CA GLU A 230 21.52 -6.30 0.07
C GLU A 230 20.37 -6.23 1.08
N THR A 231 19.48 -5.27 0.97
CA THR A 231 18.26 -5.18 1.78
C THR A 231 17.42 -6.45 1.67
N PHE A 232 17.22 -6.96 0.44
CA PHE A 232 16.49 -8.19 0.19
C PHE A 232 17.25 -9.44 0.66
N ALA A 233 18.57 -9.48 0.48
CA ALA A 233 19.40 -10.60 0.93
C ALA A 233 19.43 -10.77 2.45
N ARG A 234 19.25 -9.68 3.21
CA ARG A 234 19.28 -9.68 4.67
C ARG A 234 17.91 -9.86 5.34
N ALA A 235 16.83 -9.70 4.59
CA ALA A 235 15.47 -9.71 5.12
C ALA A 235 14.73 -11.00 4.75
N ARG A 236 13.79 -11.37 5.61
CA ARG A 236 12.71 -12.31 5.27
C ARG A 236 11.68 -11.54 4.44
N VAL A 237 11.44 -11.98 3.21
CA VAL A 237 10.68 -11.23 2.20
C VAL A 237 9.26 -11.74 2.09
N PHE A 238 8.31 -10.81 2.18
CA PHE A 238 6.88 -11.01 2.03
C PHE A 238 6.33 -10.05 0.97
N VAL A 239 5.24 -10.42 0.33
CA VAL A 239 4.64 -9.63 -0.76
C VAL A 239 3.13 -9.46 -0.57
N ASP A 240 2.52 -8.49 -1.27
CA ASP A 240 1.06 -8.37 -1.31
C ASP A 240 0.42 -9.53 -2.10
N THR A 241 0.99 -9.85 -3.27
CA THR A 241 0.67 -11.04 -4.06
C THR A 241 1.93 -11.51 -4.78
N HIS A 242 2.14 -12.83 -4.86
CA HIS A 242 3.28 -13.38 -5.61
C HIS A 242 3.27 -12.94 -7.08
N GLN A 243 2.10 -12.98 -7.74
CA GLN A 243 1.99 -12.61 -9.15
C GLN A 243 2.33 -11.14 -9.37
N GLY A 244 1.73 -10.21 -8.61
CA GLY A 244 2.00 -8.76 -8.74
C GLY A 244 3.46 -8.42 -8.46
N ALA A 245 4.05 -9.03 -7.44
CA ALA A 245 5.44 -8.80 -7.09
C ALA A 245 6.40 -9.25 -8.23
N MET A 246 6.14 -10.39 -8.84
CA MET A 246 6.95 -10.90 -9.96
C MET A 246 6.70 -10.17 -11.28
N ASP A 247 5.55 -9.53 -11.44
CA ASP A 247 5.24 -8.75 -12.65
C ASP A 247 5.81 -7.33 -12.58
N GLU A 248 5.85 -6.69 -11.38
CA GLU A 248 5.95 -5.23 -11.29
C GLU A 248 6.91 -4.69 -10.22
N ALA A 249 7.30 -5.50 -9.19
CA ALA A 249 8.09 -5.00 -8.05
C ALA A 249 9.54 -4.73 -8.43
N GLY A 250 9.86 -3.51 -8.87
CA GLY A 250 11.14 -3.18 -9.49
C GLY A 250 12.35 -3.50 -8.64
N ASP A 251 12.35 -3.12 -7.36
CA ASP A 251 13.46 -3.39 -6.44
C ASP A 251 13.63 -4.89 -6.15
N LEU A 252 12.56 -5.64 -5.99
CA LEU A 252 12.61 -7.09 -5.85
C LEU A 252 13.13 -7.78 -7.13
N LEU A 253 12.62 -7.39 -8.30
CA LEU A 253 13.05 -7.93 -9.58
C LEU A 253 14.53 -7.67 -9.85
N GLN A 254 15.01 -6.46 -9.52
CA GLN A 254 16.42 -6.11 -9.62
C GLN A 254 17.28 -6.93 -8.64
N ALA A 255 16.81 -7.16 -7.41
CA ALA A 255 17.52 -8.00 -6.43
C ALA A 255 17.59 -9.47 -6.88
N ILE A 256 16.52 -10.00 -7.49
CA ILE A 256 16.52 -11.35 -8.09
C ILE A 256 17.50 -11.41 -9.28
N ALA A 257 17.47 -10.45 -10.17
CA ALA A 257 18.37 -10.39 -11.33
C ALA A 257 19.84 -10.27 -10.91
N ALA A 258 20.13 -9.62 -9.80
CA ALA A 258 21.46 -9.53 -9.22
C ALA A 258 21.89 -10.81 -8.45
N GLY A 259 21.02 -11.79 -8.31
CA GLY A 259 21.28 -13.03 -7.57
C GLY A 259 21.32 -12.87 -6.05
N ALA A 260 20.85 -11.73 -5.52
CA ALA A 260 20.82 -11.47 -4.07
C ALA A 260 19.73 -12.26 -3.34
N ILE A 261 18.65 -12.57 -4.03
CA ILE A 261 17.55 -13.40 -3.53
C ILE A 261 16.99 -14.26 -4.68
N ALA A 262 16.54 -15.46 -4.40
CA ALA A 262 15.78 -16.27 -5.35
C ALA A 262 14.27 -15.98 -5.21
N ALA A 263 13.50 -16.04 -6.29
CA ALA A 263 12.05 -15.88 -6.23
C ALA A 263 11.37 -16.85 -5.24
N ALA A 264 11.90 -18.08 -5.13
CA ALA A 264 11.44 -19.10 -4.19
C ALA A 264 11.74 -18.77 -2.71
N ALA A 265 12.53 -17.75 -2.42
CA ALA A 265 12.81 -17.28 -1.06
C ALA A 265 11.79 -16.24 -0.57
N ILE A 266 10.82 -15.84 -1.39
CA ILE A 266 9.64 -15.09 -0.92
C ILE A 266 8.82 -16.02 -0.03
N GLU A 267 8.73 -15.71 1.27
CA GLU A 267 8.17 -16.62 2.26
C GLU A 267 6.66 -16.77 2.18
N ALA A 268 5.95 -15.65 1.99
CA ALA A 268 4.49 -15.67 1.89
C ALA A 268 3.96 -14.38 1.27
N ASP A 269 2.70 -14.44 0.86
CA ASP A 269 1.91 -13.29 0.47
C ASP A 269 0.95 -12.84 1.59
N LEU A 270 0.24 -11.74 1.33
CA LEU A 270 -0.69 -11.17 2.30
C LEU A 270 -1.86 -12.12 2.60
N ALA A 271 -2.27 -12.97 1.65
CA ALA A 271 -3.34 -13.94 1.87
C ALA A 271 -2.89 -15.03 2.86
N ALA A 272 -1.66 -15.55 2.72
CA ALA A 272 -1.10 -16.53 3.66
C ALA A 272 -0.90 -15.93 5.05
N LEU A 273 -0.44 -14.67 5.15
CA LEU A 273 -0.32 -13.96 6.43
C LEU A 273 -1.69 -13.74 7.11
N CYS A 274 -2.72 -13.38 6.35
CA CYS A 274 -4.04 -13.07 6.87
C CYS A 274 -4.85 -14.32 7.25
N SER A 275 -4.71 -15.41 6.50
CA SER A 275 -5.38 -16.68 6.80
C SER A 275 -4.72 -17.47 7.95
N GLY A 276 -3.49 -17.07 8.36
CA GLY A 276 -2.70 -17.81 9.35
C GLY A 276 -1.97 -19.03 8.76
N ALA A 277 -1.97 -19.20 7.44
CA ALA A 277 -1.18 -20.25 6.77
C ALA A 277 0.34 -20.01 6.94
N HIS A 278 0.75 -18.77 7.16
CA HIS A 278 2.10 -18.40 7.53
C HIS A 278 2.11 -17.58 8.83
N PRO A 279 3.01 -17.87 9.81
CA PRO A 279 3.02 -17.21 11.12
C PRO A 279 3.53 -15.75 11.09
N GLY A 280 4.00 -15.25 9.95
CA GLY A 280 4.65 -13.94 9.84
C GLY A 280 6.05 -13.94 10.44
N ARG A 281 6.36 -12.95 11.29
CA ARG A 281 7.65 -12.87 12.00
C ARG A 281 7.91 -14.10 12.87
N GLY A 282 6.86 -14.65 13.50
CA GLY A 282 7.00 -15.68 14.51
C GLY A 282 7.70 -15.16 15.78
N GLU A 283 8.53 -16.00 16.41
CA GLU A 283 9.22 -15.69 17.67
C GLU A 283 10.63 -15.09 17.47
N ASP A 284 11.09 -14.91 16.23
CA ASP A 284 12.42 -14.35 15.96
C ASP A 284 12.39 -12.81 15.99
N ASP A 285 12.62 -12.26 17.17
CA ASP A 285 12.71 -10.81 17.37
C ASP A 285 13.90 -10.16 16.68
N ALA A 286 14.94 -10.92 16.32
CA ALA A 286 16.11 -10.43 15.61
C ALA A 286 15.93 -10.42 14.08
N ALA A 287 14.97 -11.15 13.53
CA ALA A 287 14.72 -11.18 12.10
C ALA A 287 14.46 -9.77 11.55
N ILE A 288 15.06 -9.46 10.42
CA ILE A 288 14.66 -8.32 9.60
C ILE A 288 13.55 -8.83 8.68
N THR A 289 12.39 -8.17 8.68
CA THR A 289 11.28 -8.52 7.80
C THR A 289 11.06 -7.43 6.77
N LEU A 290 10.74 -7.81 5.55
CA LEU A 290 10.47 -6.90 4.46
C LEU A 290 9.14 -7.25 3.81
N PHE A 291 8.26 -6.28 3.70
CA PHE A 291 7.03 -6.37 2.93
C PHE A 291 7.15 -5.53 1.66
N LYS A 292 6.99 -6.16 0.50
CA LYS A 292 6.97 -5.48 -0.79
C LYS A 292 5.57 -5.52 -1.39
N SER A 293 4.98 -4.35 -1.65
CA SER A 293 3.68 -4.25 -2.30
C SER A 293 3.74 -3.46 -3.60
N VAL A 294 2.91 -3.87 -4.56
CA VAL A 294 2.64 -3.14 -5.80
C VAL A 294 1.15 -2.78 -5.92
N GLY A 295 0.34 -3.27 -4.97
CA GLY A 295 -1.08 -3.06 -4.86
C GLY A 295 -1.92 -3.99 -5.73
N THR A 296 -2.96 -4.56 -5.16
CA THR A 296 -3.89 -5.47 -5.85
C THR A 296 -5.31 -4.93 -5.88
N ALA A 297 -6.09 -5.34 -6.89
CA ALA A 297 -7.49 -4.95 -7.00
C ALA A 297 -8.38 -5.58 -5.90
N ILE A 298 -7.89 -6.60 -5.17
CA ILE A 298 -8.55 -7.13 -3.96
C ILE A 298 -8.69 -6.04 -2.90
N GLU A 299 -7.63 -5.26 -2.67
CA GLU A 299 -7.63 -4.15 -1.70
C GLU A 299 -8.64 -3.08 -2.10
N ASP A 300 -8.69 -2.74 -3.41
CA ASP A 300 -9.61 -1.75 -3.93
C ASP A 300 -11.07 -2.20 -3.74
N LEU A 301 -11.38 -3.48 -4.01
CA LEU A 301 -12.73 -4.03 -3.85
C LEU A 301 -13.17 -4.04 -2.38
N ALA A 302 -12.32 -4.51 -1.47
CA ALA A 302 -12.62 -4.52 -0.04
C ALA A 302 -12.85 -3.11 0.52
N ALA A 303 -12.03 -2.13 0.09
CA ALA A 303 -12.21 -0.74 0.46
C ALA A 303 -13.50 -0.14 -0.12
N ALA A 304 -13.84 -0.44 -1.37
CA ALA A 304 -15.07 0.03 -2.01
C ALA A 304 -16.34 -0.54 -1.35
N GLU A 305 -16.32 -1.82 -0.96
CA GLU A 305 -17.40 -2.42 -0.18
C GLU A 305 -17.60 -1.71 1.17
N LEU A 306 -16.49 -1.34 1.84
CA LEU A 306 -16.53 -0.59 3.10
C LEU A 306 -17.11 0.81 2.90
N VAL A 307 -16.70 1.52 1.82
CA VAL A 307 -17.27 2.85 1.47
C VAL A 307 -18.78 2.78 1.35
N VAL A 308 -19.28 1.86 0.53
CA VAL A 308 -20.73 1.73 0.29
C VAL A 308 -21.49 1.24 1.54
N GLY A 309 -20.86 0.42 2.38
CA GLY A 309 -21.47 -0.07 3.62
C GLY A 309 -21.55 0.98 4.73
N ASN A 310 -20.65 1.97 4.76
CA ASN A 310 -20.56 3.00 5.80
C ASN A 310 -21.27 4.31 5.44
N VAL A 311 -21.54 4.54 4.16
CA VAL A 311 -22.33 5.69 3.71
C VAL A 311 -23.73 5.18 3.43
N ALA A 312 -24.64 5.40 4.36
CA ALA A 312 -26.07 5.10 4.13
C ALA A 312 -26.57 5.92 2.93
N PRO A 313 -27.48 5.35 2.11
CA PRO A 313 -28.06 6.07 0.97
C PRO A 313 -28.86 7.29 1.40
#